data_0974899e4c25c457a813bf169bc12974
#
_entry.id   0974899e4c25c457a813bf169bc12974
#
_cell.length_a   1.000
_cell.length_b   1.000
_cell.length_c   1.000
_cell.angle_alpha   90.00
_cell.angle_beta   90.00
_cell.angle_gamma   90.00
#
_symmetry.space_group_name_H-M   'P 1'
#
loop_
_entity.id
_entity.type
_entity.pdbx_description
1 polymer ?
#
loop_
_entity_poly.entity_id
_entity_poly.type
_entity_poly.pdbx_seq_one_letter_code
_entity_poly.pdbx_strand_id
1 'polypeptide(L)'
;MAFELSNRLWVYTNYECNLSCSYCVVKSHPKAEPRAIGLDVFERLLDEALPLGFDELYLTGGEPFIHPRIFDLLDYAVRRIATTVLTNATLFTPHRMERLKALPAGEGGSLTLQVSVDSARPDRNDLYRGSGSWLQTMRGVDALLNQGFKARIGATATAGSDGGGGEAALVDFFSTKGIDKDDVFVRPLIRRGFSKRGKDLYADRVLPEVCVDRDGVYWHPLSTDPDFQVTGEIFPFSRAVGLIRSEMDRREREGIESLAYQ
;
A
#
# COMPACT_ATOMS: atom_id res chain seq x y z
N MET A 1 13.54 5.99 -23.79
CA MET A 1 12.60 4.85 -23.61
C MET A 1 11.25 5.45 -23.25
N ALA A 2 10.18 5.11 -23.96
CA ALA A 2 8.85 5.58 -23.62
C ALA A 2 8.52 5.09 -22.18
N PHE A 3 8.09 5.99 -21.32
CA PHE A 3 7.65 5.63 -20.00
C PHE A 3 6.26 4.98 -20.13
N GLU A 4 6.15 3.68 -19.89
CA GLU A 4 4.87 3.03 -19.80
C GLU A 4 4.27 3.25 -18.40
N LEU A 5 2.99 3.64 -18.37
CA LEU A 5 2.26 3.73 -17.12
C LEU A 5 2.16 2.33 -16.50
N SER A 6 2.48 2.21 -15.22
CA SER A 6 2.33 0.96 -14.49
C SER A 6 0.90 0.43 -14.60
N ASN A 7 0.76 -0.88 -14.74
CA ASN A 7 -0.53 -1.60 -14.70
C ASN A 7 -1.12 -1.70 -13.27
N ARG A 8 -0.47 -1.08 -12.29
CA ARG A 8 -0.90 -1.06 -10.88
C ARG A 8 -1.88 0.06 -10.60
N LEU A 9 -2.97 -0.30 -9.97
CA LEU A 9 -3.92 0.64 -9.38
C LEU A 9 -3.76 0.63 -7.86
N TRP A 10 -3.46 1.78 -7.28
CA TRP A 10 -3.44 1.97 -5.83
C TRP A 10 -4.75 2.59 -5.36
N VAL A 11 -5.31 2.06 -4.28
CA VAL A 11 -6.51 2.62 -3.66
C VAL A 11 -6.30 2.79 -2.16
N TYR A 12 -6.43 4.03 -1.69
CA TYR A 12 -6.53 4.33 -0.27
C TYR A 12 -7.96 4.05 0.20
N THR A 13 -8.14 2.96 0.94
CA THR A 13 -9.46 2.55 1.42
C THR A 13 -10.01 3.48 2.48
N ASN A 14 -9.14 3.98 3.37
CA ASN A 14 -9.45 4.88 4.49
C ASN A 14 -8.17 5.54 5.02
N TYR A 15 -8.32 6.50 5.95
CA TYR A 15 -7.21 7.20 6.58
C TYR A 15 -7.04 6.89 8.07
N GLU A 16 -8.02 6.24 8.69
CA GLU A 16 -7.93 5.81 10.07
C GLU A 16 -6.97 4.63 10.22
N CYS A 17 -6.19 4.63 11.30
CA CYS A 17 -5.27 3.54 11.63
C CYS A 17 -5.29 3.30 13.13
N ASN A 18 -5.17 2.06 13.58
CA ASN A 18 -5.02 1.74 15.00
C ASN A 18 -3.59 1.94 15.53
N LEU A 19 -2.63 2.22 14.64
CA LEU A 19 -1.26 2.62 14.98
C LEU A 19 -1.04 4.11 14.71
N SER A 20 0.07 4.65 15.27
CA SER A 20 0.52 6.03 15.07
C SER A 20 2.01 6.05 14.72
N CYS A 21 2.36 5.46 13.57
CA CYS A 21 3.75 5.37 13.14
C CYS A 21 4.35 6.75 12.95
N SER A 22 5.54 6.99 13.54
CA SER A 22 6.19 8.30 13.55
C SER A 22 6.63 8.83 12.18
N TYR A 23 6.60 7.98 11.16
CA TYR A 23 6.96 8.30 9.78
C TYR A 23 5.79 8.17 8.79
N CYS A 24 4.55 7.99 9.27
CA CYS A 24 3.40 7.78 8.38
C CYS A 24 3.26 8.92 7.37
N VAL A 25 3.36 8.58 6.08
CA VAL A 25 3.36 9.57 4.98
C VAL A 25 2.01 10.27 4.80
N VAL A 26 0.91 9.63 5.17
CA VAL A 26 -0.45 10.17 5.09
C VAL A 26 -1.02 10.58 6.45
N LYS A 27 -0.19 10.62 7.48
CA LYS A 27 -0.53 11.05 8.85
C LYS A 27 -1.69 10.26 9.48
N SER A 28 -1.82 8.97 9.14
CA SER A 28 -2.84 8.11 9.72
C SER A 28 -2.58 7.84 11.19
N HIS A 29 -3.65 7.86 11.98
CA HIS A 29 -3.63 7.59 13.43
C HIS A 29 -5.06 7.26 13.93
N PRO A 30 -5.25 6.80 15.20
CA PRO A 30 -6.57 6.39 15.71
C PRO A 30 -7.63 7.50 15.79
N LYS A 31 -7.22 8.75 15.69
CA LYS A 31 -8.10 9.93 15.70
C LYS A 31 -8.07 10.67 14.36
N ALA A 32 -7.61 10.04 13.29
CA ALA A 32 -7.69 10.63 11.96
C ALA A 32 -9.16 10.82 11.56
N GLU A 33 -9.40 11.86 10.77
CA GLU A 33 -10.74 12.09 10.26
C GLU A 33 -11.21 10.88 9.42
N PRO A 34 -12.45 10.39 9.64
CA PRO A 34 -12.99 9.29 8.86
C PRO A 34 -13.14 9.69 7.38
N ARG A 35 -12.30 9.11 6.55
CA ARG A 35 -12.28 9.32 5.09
C ARG A 35 -12.14 7.96 4.43
N ALA A 36 -13.25 7.32 4.16
CA ALA A 36 -13.28 6.00 3.53
C ALA A 36 -13.87 6.09 2.12
N ILE A 37 -13.36 5.28 1.19
CA ILE A 37 -13.94 5.14 -0.14
C ILE A 37 -15.27 4.38 -0.04
N GLY A 38 -16.29 4.81 -0.77
CA GLY A 38 -17.56 4.08 -0.85
C GLY A 38 -17.42 2.78 -1.64
N LEU A 39 -18.22 1.76 -1.29
CA LEU A 39 -18.21 0.50 -2.03
C LEU A 39 -18.63 0.70 -3.50
N ASP A 40 -19.66 1.49 -3.73
CA ASP A 40 -20.16 1.85 -5.07
C ASP A 40 -19.10 2.58 -5.93
N VAL A 41 -18.36 3.50 -5.30
CA VAL A 41 -17.22 4.18 -5.95
C VAL A 41 -16.11 3.20 -6.29
N PHE A 42 -15.79 2.28 -5.36
CA PHE A 42 -14.76 1.27 -5.56
C PHE A 42 -15.11 0.28 -6.67
N GLU A 43 -16.34 -0.24 -6.67
CA GLU A 43 -16.82 -1.18 -7.69
C GLU A 43 -16.75 -0.52 -9.08
N ARG A 44 -17.30 0.69 -9.22
CA ARG A 44 -17.24 1.44 -10.48
C ARG A 44 -15.79 1.74 -10.89
N LEU A 45 -14.91 2.08 -9.94
CA LEU A 45 -13.50 2.31 -10.24
C LEU A 45 -12.86 1.09 -10.88
N LEU A 46 -13.07 -0.11 -10.33
CA LEU A 46 -12.53 -1.34 -10.90
C LEU A 46 -13.15 -1.66 -12.27
N ASP A 47 -14.45 -1.48 -12.44
CA ASP A 47 -15.11 -1.71 -13.72
C ASP A 47 -14.58 -0.80 -14.83
N GLU A 48 -14.21 0.46 -14.50
CA GLU A 48 -13.60 1.38 -15.46
C GLU A 48 -12.08 1.18 -15.62
N ALA A 49 -11.39 0.64 -14.60
CA ALA A 49 -9.92 0.45 -14.62
C ALA A 49 -9.50 -0.80 -15.41
N LEU A 50 -10.21 -1.92 -15.25
CA LEU A 50 -9.86 -3.17 -15.92
C LEU A 50 -9.76 -3.04 -17.45
N PRO A 51 -10.70 -2.40 -18.15
CA PRO A 51 -10.59 -2.17 -19.60
C PRO A 51 -9.43 -1.24 -20.01
N LEU A 52 -8.86 -0.46 -19.06
CA LEU A 52 -7.72 0.42 -19.31
C LEU A 52 -6.37 -0.27 -19.14
N GLY A 53 -6.38 -1.57 -18.78
CA GLY A 53 -5.18 -2.40 -18.67
C GLY A 53 -4.58 -2.49 -17.26
N PHE A 54 -5.31 -2.05 -16.22
CA PHE A 54 -4.90 -2.32 -14.84
C PHE A 54 -5.19 -3.78 -14.50
N ASP A 55 -4.17 -4.51 -14.05
CA ASP A 55 -4.24 -5.94 -13.70
C ASP A 55 -3.68 -6.26 -12.30
N GLU A 56 -3.11 -5.26 -11.62
CA GLU A 56 -2.70 -5.32 -10.22
C GLU A 56 -3.40 -4.23 -9.40
N LEU A 57 -4.03 -4.64 -8.29
CA LEU A 57 -4.66 -3.74 -7.33
C LEU A 57 -3.91 -3.75 -6.00
N TYR A 58 -3.57 -2.57 -5.50
CA TYR A 58 -2.96 -2.38 -4.19
C TYR A 58 -3.93 -1.59 -3.29
N LEU A 59 -4.47 -2.25 -2.27
CA LEU A 59 -5.29 -1.61 -1.24
C LEU A 59 -4.39 -1.15 -0.09
N THR A 60 -4.45 0.12 0.21
CA THR A 60 -3.68 0.76 1.28
C THR A 60 -4.56 1.75 2.04
N GLY A 61 -3.95 2.62 2.83
CA GLY A 61 -4.66 3.66 3.57
C GLY A 61 -4.00 3.96 4.91
N GLY A 62 -4.82 4.09 5.94
CA GLY A 62 -4.39 3.98 7.31
C GLY A 62 -4.14 2.50 7.64
N GLU A 63 -5.18 1.83 8.10
CA GLU A 63 -5.22 0.37 8.19
C GLU A 63 -6.46 -0.11 7.43
N PRO A 64 -6.32 -0.81 6.30
CA PRO A 64 -7.47 -1.23 5.49
C PRO A 64 -8.48 -2.09 6.26
N PHE A 65 -8.02 -2.90 7.22
CA PHE A 65 -8.92 -3.72 8.03
C PHE A 65 -9.74 -2.95 9.08
N ILE A 66 -9.60 -1.62 9.16
CA ILE A 66 -10.52 -0.73 9.88
C ILE A 66 -11.70 -0.32 8.99
N HIS A 67 -11.53 -0.31 7.66
CA HIS A 67 -12.61 0.05 6.76
C HIS A 67 -13.85 -0.83 6.99
N PRO A 68 -15.05 -0.26 7.21
CA PRO A 68 -16.23 -1.03 7.62
C PRO A 68 -16.69 -2.07 6.58
N ARG A 69 -16.38 -1.82 5.31
CA ARG A 69 -16.76 -2.68 4.19
C ARG A 69 -15.55 -3.37 3.55
N ILE A 70 -14.40 -3.53 4.26
CA ILE A 70 -13.17 -4.08 3.65
C ILE A 70 -13.39 -5.46 3.01
N PHE A 71 -14.18 -6.32 3.62
CA PHE A 71 -14.42 -7.65 3.08
C PHE A 71 -15.31 -7.64 1.84
N ASP A 72 -16.18 -6.63 1.69
CA ASP A 72 -16.98 -6.46 0.47
C ASP A 72 -16.10 -5.93 -0.66
N LEU A 73 -15.19 -4.96 -0.36
CA LEU A 73 -14.17 -4.50 -1.31
C LEU A 73 -13.29 -5.67 -1.79
N LEU A 74 -12.84 -6.51 -0.85
CA LEU A 74 -12.01 -7.68 -1.16
C LEU A 74 -12.77 -8.72 -1.99
N ASP A 75 -14.01 -9.05 -1.62
CA ASP A 75 -14.84 -10.00 -2.38
C ASP A 75 -15.01 -9.54 -3.84
N TYR A 76 -15.24 -8.24 -4.03
CA TYR A 76 -15.37 -7.66 -5.36
C TYR A 76 -14.06 -7.73 -6.16
N ALA A 77 -12.94 -7.38 -5.51
CA ALA A 77 -11.63 -7.28 -6.16
C ALA A 77 -11.03 -8.64 -6.51
N VAL A 78 -10.97 -9.59 -5.55
CA VAL A 78 -10.27 -10.88 -5.73
C VAL A 78 -10.90 -11.79 -6.78
N ARG A 79 -12.09 -11.49 -7.24
CA ARG A 79 -12.75 -12.18 -8.38
C ARG A 79 -12.27 -11.67 -9.73
N ARG A 80 -11.62 -10.50 -9.78
CA ARG A 80 -11.40 -9.73 -11.03
C ARG A 80 -9.95 -9.37 -11.28
N ILE A 81 -9.16 -9.15 -10.22
CA ILE A 81 -7.83 -8.56 -10.33
C ILE A 81 -6.91 -9.10 -9.23
N ALA A 82 -5.63 -9.28 -9.56
CA ALA A 82 -4.63 -9.62 -8.55
C ALA A 82 -4.56 -8.51 -7.49
N THR A 83 -4.88 -8.86 -6.23
CA THR A 83 -5.07 -7.89 -5.15
C THR A 83 -4.03 -8.06 -4.06
N THR A 84 -3.32 -6.98 -3.74
CA THR A 84 -2.41 -6.90 -2.59
C THR A 84 -2.97 -5.92 -1.57
N VAL A 85 -3.08 -6.33 -0.31
CA VAL A 85 -3.48 -5.46 0.80
C VAL A 85 -2.30 -5.14 1.67
N LEU A 86 -1.99 -3.84 1.83
CA LEU A 86 -0.97 -3.36 2.76
C LEU A 86 -1.60 -3.22 4.14
N THR A 87 -1.08 -3.95 5.13
CA THR A 87 -1.65 -3.97 6.48
C THR A 87 -0.56 -3.99 7.55
N ASN A 88 -0.88 -3.50 8.73
CA ASN A 88 -0.03 -3.69 9.90
C ASN A 88 -0.24 -5.07 10.57
N ALA A 89 -1.20 -5.85 10.09
CA ALA A 89 -1.56 -7.20 10.54
C ALA A 89 -1.94 -7.34 12.02
N THR A 90 -2.16 -6.25 12.75
CA THR A 90 -2.49 -6.31 14.19
C THR A 90 -3.95 -6.65 14.47
N LEU A 91 -4.80 -6.66 13.44
CA LEU A 91 -6.25 -6.80 13.56
C LEU A 91 -6.80 -8.17 13.15
N PHE A 92 -5.94 -9.15 12.87
CA PHE A 92 -6.36 -10.49 12.44
C PHE A 92 -6.84 -11.35 13.59
N THR A 93 -8.11 -11.15 13.97
CA THR A 93 -8.83 -12.01 14.91
C THR A 93 -9.28 -13.32 14.23
N PRO A 94 -9.59 -14.39 14.98
CA PRO A 94 -10.12 -15.62 14.38
C PRO A 94 -11.29 -15.38 13.43
N HIS A 95 -12.25 -14.53 13.82
CA HIS A 95 -13.40 -14.18 12.98
C HIS A 95 -12.98 -13.51 11.66
N ARG A 96 -12.01 -12.58 11.68
CA ARG A 96 -11.49 -11.95 10.46
C ARG A 96 -10.74 -12.94 9.58
N MET A 97 -10.00 -13.86 10.17
CA MET A 97 -9.32 -14.93 9.44
C MET A 97 -10.31 -15.85 8.73
N GLU A 98 -11.43 -16.21 9.39
CA GLU A 98 -12.51 -16.98 8.74
C GLU A 98 -13.10 -16.21 7.56
N ARG A 99 -13.33 -14.90 7.70
CA ARG A 99 -13.84 -14.07 6.59
C ARG A 99 -12.84 -13.99 5.43
N LEU A 100 -11.54 -13.88 5.70
CA LEU A 100 -10.52 -13.93 4.65
C LEU A 100 -10.54 -15.27 3.90
N LYS A 101 -10.66 -16.39 4.62
CA LYS A 101 -10.76 -17.73 4.01
C LYS A 101 -12.02 -17.94 3.18
N ALA A 102 -13.09 -17.26 3.55
CA ALA A 102 -14.35 -17.33 2.81
C ALA A 102 -14.36 -16.51 1.52
N LEU A 103 -13.32 -15.68 1.28
CA LEU A 103 -13.19 -14.97 0.01
C LEU A 103 -13.03 -15.98 -1.13
N PRO A 104 -13.69 -15.73 -2.27
CA PRO A 104 -13.63 -16.66 -3.39
C PRO A 104 -12.23 -16.73 -3.99
N ALA A 105 -11.80 -17.93 -4.37
CA ALA A 105 -10.70 -18.08 -5.29
C ALA A 105 -11.22 -17.76 -6.69
N GLY A 106 -10.92 -16.58 -7.20
CA GLY A 106 -11.34 -16.20 -8.56
C GLY A 106 -10.39 -16.70 -9.63
N GLU A 107 -10.89 -16.96 -10.84
CA GLU A 107 -10.05 -17.33 -11.99
C GLU A 107 -9.13 -16.18 -12.44
N GLY A 108 -9.49 -14.91 -12.15
CA GLY A 108 -8.74 -13.71 -12.56
C GLY A 108 -8.01 -12.99 -11.43
N GLY A 109 -8.13 -13.43 -10.18
CA GLY A 109 -7.56 -12.71 -9.06
C GLY A 109 -6.88 -13.59 -8.01
N SER A 110 -5.98 -12.99 -7.28
CA SER A 110 -5.29 -13.59 -6.13
C SER A 110 -5.26 -12.59 -4.98
N LEU A 111 -5.10 -13.07 -3.74
CA LEU A 111 -4.94 -12.21 -2.58
C LEU A 111 -3.55 -12.39 -1.98
N THR A 112 -2.83 -11.28 -1.87
CA THR A 112 -1.56 -11.19 -1.17
C THR A 112 -1.68 -10.22 0.01
N LEU A 113 -1.20 -10.58 1.19
CA LEU A 113 -1.15 -9.70 2.35
C LEU A 113 0.29 -9.17 2.49
N GLN A 114 0.47 -7.86 2.24
CA GLN A 114 1.77 -7.21 2.45
C GLN A 114 1.80 -6.62 3.85
N VAL A 115 2.55 -7.27 4.74
CA VAL A 115 2.61 -6.89 6.15
C VAL A 115 3.75 -5.90 6.38
N SER A 116 3.45 -4.81 7.09
CA SER A 116 4.41 -3.76 7.40
C SER A 116 5.20 -4.07 8.67
N VAL A 117 6.50 -4.37 8.55
CA VAL A 117 7.43 -4.66 9.67
C VAL A 117 8.78 -4.02 9.37
N ASP A 118 9.27 -3.15 10.26
CA ASP A 118 10.50 -2.39 10.00
C ASP A 118 11.75 -3.05 10.57
N SER A 119 11.61 -4.01 11.48
CA SER A 119 12.74 -4.72 12.08
C SER A 119 12.36 -6.11 12.58
N ALA A 120 13.29 -7.04 12.50
CA ALA A 120 13.19 -8.35 13.17
C ALA A 120 13.22 -8.20 14.72
N ARG A 121 13.65 -7.06 15.24
CA ARG A 121 13.77 -6.77 16.67
C ARG A 121 12.58 -5.95 17.17
N PRO A 122 11.88 -6.41 18.24
CA PRO A 122 10.73 -5.69 18.81
C PRO A 122 11.03 -4.24 19.21
N ASP A 123 12.15 -4.02 19.92
CA ASP A 123 12.55 -2.70 20.39
C ASP A 123 12.77 -1.69 19.25
N ARG A 124 13.26 -2.16 18.11
CA ARG A 124 13.51 -1.33 16.93
C ARG A 124 12.23 -1.03 16.15
N ASN A 125 11.41 -2.04 15.93
CA ASN A 125 10.12 -1.88 15.26
C ASN A 125 9.20 -0.94 16.05
N ASP A 126 9.08 -1.19 17.36
CA ASP A 126 8.16 -0.47 18.24
C ASP A 126 8.54 1.00 18.45
N LEU A 127 9.82 1.33 18.33
CA LEU A 127 10.32 2.72 18.38
C LEU A 127 9.62 3.62 17.34
N TYR A 128 9.28 3.08 16.19
CA TYR A 128 8.68 3.83 15.07
C TYR A 128 7.21 3.55 14.86
N ARG A 129 6.77 2.32 15.15
CA ARG A 129 5.39 1.88 14.88
C ARG A 129 4.48 1.88 16.12
N GLY A 130 5.06 2.06 17.29
CA GLY A 130 4.34 2.09 18.57
C GLY A 130 4.60 0.84 19.42
N SER A 131 4.60 1.05 20.73
CA SER A 131 4.90 0.00 21.72
C SER A 131 3.98 -1.22 21.58
N GLY A 132 4.53 -2.42 21.55
CA GLY A 132 3.83 -3.68 21.43
C GLY A 132 3.32 -4.00 20.02
N SER A 133 3.53 -3.12 19.06
CA SER A 133 3.08 -3.34 17.68
C SER A 133 3.76 -4.56 17.04
N TRP A 134 5.04 -4.76 17.31
CA TRP A 134 5.78 -5.91 16.77
C TRP A 134 5.13 -7.25 17.16
N LEU A 135 4.85 -7.44 18.45
CA LEU A 135 4.24 -8.68 18.93
C LEU A 135 2.86 -8.93 18.32
N GLN A 136 2.05 -7.87 18.21
CA GLN A 136 0.71 -7.98 17.60
C GLN A 136 0.82 -8.30 16.10
N THR A 137 1.73 -7.64 15.39
CA THR A 137 2.00 -7.91 13.97
C THR A 137 2.48 -9.35 13.77
N MET A 138 3.40 -9.86 14.59
CA MET A 138 3.88 -11.25 14.48
C MET A 138 2.75 -12.28 14.69
N ARG A 139 1.84 -12.05 15.63
CA ARG A 139 0.63 -12.88 15.78
C ARG A 139 -0.22 -12.87 14.51
N GLY A 140 -0.35 -11.72 13.87
CA GLY A 140 -1.05 -11.61 12.59
C GLY A 140 -0.35 -12.36 11.47
N VAL A 141 0.97 -12.23 11.35
CA VAL A 141 1.79 -12.98 10.37
C VAL A 141 1.62 -14.49 10.57
N ASP A 142 1.78 -14.96 11.81
CA ASP A 142 1.61 -16.38 12.12
C ASP A 142 0.20 -16.88 11.80
N ALA A 143 -0.83 -16.08 12.08
CA ALA A 143 -2.20 -16.41 11.73
C ALA A 143 -2.41 -16.53 10.20
N LEU A 144 -1.82 -15.64 9.41
CA LEU A 144 -1.89 -15.68 7.94
C LEU A 144 -1.19 -16.93 7.40
N LEU A 145 0.06 -17.16 7.82
CA LEU A 145 0.88 -18.29 7.34
C LEU A 145 0.26 -19.64 7.72
N ASN A 146 -0.26 -19.78 8.96
CA ASN A 146 -0.94 -20.99 9.41
C ASN A 146 -2.22 -21.32 8.63
N GLN A 147 -2.79 -20.33 7.96
CA GLN A 147 -3.96 -20.51 7.11
C GLN A 147 -3.62 -20.60 5.60
N GLY A 148 -2.32 -20.61 5.25
CA GLY A 148 -1.83 -20.75 3.88
C GLY A 148 -1.96 -19.48 3.03
N PHE A 149 -2.14 -18.29 3.63
CA PHE A 149 -2.14 -17.05 2.87
C PHE A 149 -0.74 -16.68 2.39
N LYS A 150 -0.64 -16.14 1.17
CA LYS A 150 0.59 -15.51 0.72
C LYS A 150 0.81 -14.21 1.50
N ALA A 151 1.95 -14.12 2.18
CA ALA A 151 2.38 -12.94 2.90
C ALA A 151 3.67 -12.39 2.30
N ARG A 152 3.76 -11.06 2.17
CA ARG A 152 4.97 -10.31 1.82
C ARG A 152 5.31 -9.37 2.97
N ILE A 153 6.56 -9.02 3.14
CA ILE A 153 7.02 -8.10 4.18
C ILE A 153 7.54 -6.83 3.54
N GLY A 154 6.92 -5.70 3.91
CA GLY A 154 7.37 -4.38 3.52
C GLY A 154 7.91 -3.62 4.72
N ALA A 155 9.16 -3.21 4.68
CA ALA A 155 9.80 -2.41 5.72
C ALA A 155 10.10 -0.99 5.22
N THR A 156 10.19 -0.05 6.16
CA THR A 156 10.73 1.29 5.93
C THR A 156 12.12 1.39 6.54
N ALA A 157 13.12 1.83 5.76
CA ALA A 157 14.47 2.09 6.24
C ALA A 157 14.48 3.26 7.25
N THR A 158 14.25 2.93 8.52
CA THR A 158 14.36 3.88 9.63
C THR A 158 15.79 3.87 10.18
N ALA A 159 16.21 4.89 10.94
CA ALA A 159 17.58 4.98 11.49
C ALA A 159 18.03 3.77 12.35
N GLY A 160 17.16 2.83 12.60
CA GLY A 160 17.46 1.55 13.23
C GLY A 160 17.79 0.43 12.23
N SER A 161 17.48 0.61 10.94
CA SER A 161 17.82 -0.32 9.85
C SER A 161 19.12 0.07 9.14
N ASP A 162 19.59 1.33 9.29
CA ASP A 162 20.75 1.88 8.59
C ASP A 162 22.12 1.36 9.14
N GLY A 163 22.10 0.60 10.21
CA GLY A 163 23.29 -0.02 10.81
C GLY A 163 23.64 -1.37 10.17
N GLY A 164 23.92 -1.41 8.87
CA GLY A 164 24.65 -2.49 8.19
C GLY A 164 24.16 -3.93 8.45
N GLY A 165 22.87 -4.21 8.34
CA GLY A 165 22.34 -5.58 8.55
C GLY A 165 20.81 -5.64 8.71
N GLY A 166 20.13 -4.50 8.68
CA GLY A 166 18.69 -4.46 8.93
C GLY A 166 17.84 -5.25 7.92
N GLU A 167 18.15 -5.13 6.65
CA GLU A 167 17.46 -5.87 5.57
C GLU A 167 17.80 -7.36 5.62
N ALA A 168 19.09 -7.69 5.71
CA ALA A 168 19.53 -9.09 5.83
C ALA A 168 18.92 -9.76 7.06
N ALA A 169 18.89 -9.08 8.21
CA ALA A 169 18.28 -9.60 9.43
C ALA A 169 16.75 -9.81 9.29
N LEU A 170 16.07 -8.95 8.53
CA LEU A 170 14.66 -9.15 8.22
C LEU A 170 14.46 -10.37 7.31
N VAL A 171 15.24 -10.47 6.23
CA VAL A 171 15.22 -11.60 5.31
C VAL A 171 15.47 -12.91 6.07
N ASP A 172 16.52 -12.97 6.86
CA ASP A 172 16.86 -14.16 7.66
C ASP A 172 15.71 -14.54 8.61
N PHE A 173 15.19 -13.57 9.35
CA PHE A 173 14.09 -13.78 10.29
C PHE A 173 12.84 -14.32 9.60
N PHE A 174 12.40 -13.71 8.50
CA PHE A 174 11.18 -14.12 7.81
C PHE A 174 11.36 -15.40 6.99
N SER A 175 12.57 -15.69 6.53
CA SER A 175 12.90 -17.00 5.93
C SER A 175 12.69 -18.14 6.91
N THR A 176 12.98 -17.96 8.21
CA THR A 176 12.66 -18.98 9.24
C THR A 176 11.16 -19.22 9.42
N LYS A 177 10.33 -18.29 8.99
CA LYS A 177 8.86 -18.40 8.99
C LYS A 177 8.31 -18.92 7.65
N GLY A 178 9.15 -19.22 6.67
CA GLY A 178 8.75 -19.72 5.36
C GLY A 178 8.33 -18.63 4.37
N ILE A 179 8.66 -17.36 4.61
CA ILE A 179 8.49 -16.28 3.64
C ILE A 179 9.74 -16.21 2.76
N ASP A 180 9.54 -16.22 1.44
CA ASP A 180 10.65 -16.14 0.48
C ASP A 180 11.38 -14.80 0.62
N LYS A 181 12.70 -14.81 0.41
CA LYS A 181 13.53 -13.61 0.44
C LYS A 181 13.07 -12.54 -0.53
N ASP A 182 12.54 -12.94 -1.68
CA ASP A 182 12.04 -12.03 -2.72
C ASP A 182 10.68 -11.39 -2.35
N ASP A 183 10.03 -11.91 -1.32
CA ASP A 183 8.83 -11.34 -0.71
C ASP A 183 9.14 -10.46 0.53
N VAL A 184 10.44 -10.18 0.81
CA VAL A 184 10.88 -9.24 1.86
C VAL A 184 11.63 -8.08 1.22
N PHE A 185 11.16 -6.86 1.40
CA PHE A 185 11.79 -5.68 0.79
C PHE A 185 11.78 -4.47 1.73
N VAL A 186 12.79 -3.62 1.58
CA VAL A 186 12.97 -2.40 2.38
C VAL A 186 12.89 -1.18 1.49
N ARG A 187 11.99 -0.26 1.80
CA ARG A 187 11.82 1.01 1.10
C ARG A 187 12.51 2.14 1.83
N PRO A 188 13.03 3.14 1.12
CA PRO A 188 13.63 4.30 1.76
C PRO A 188 12.59 5.07 2.60
N LEU A 189 13.03 5.66 3.71
CA LEU A 189 12.22 6.62 4.45
C LEU A 189 12.02 7.88 3.58
N ILE A 190 10.77 8.33 3.49
CA ILE A 190 10.37 9.53 2.74
C ILE A 190 10.11 10.68 3.70
N ARG A 191 10.62 11.87 3.38
CA ARG A 191 10.37 13.11 4.13
C ARG A 191 9.00 13.66 3.77
N ARG A 192 7.94 13.06 4.34
CA ARG A 192 6.55 13.45 4.14
C ARG A 192 5.67 13.02 5.32
N GLY A 193 4.49 13.60 5.43
CA GLY A 193 3.57 13.28 6.50
C GLY A 193 4.12 13.63 7.88
N PHE A 194 4.26 12.65 8.75
CA PHE A 194 4.88 12.83 10.07
C PHE A 194 6.40 12.82 10.02
N SER A 195 7.02 12.22 9.00
CA SER A 195 8.49 12.18 8.92
C SER A 195 9.08 13.52 8.53
N LYS A 196 10.05 13.98 9.33
CA LYS A 196 10.91 15.14 9.04
C LYS A 196 12.26 14.74 8.43
N ARG A 197 12.50 13.45 8.20
CA ARG A 197 13.73 12.86 7.69
C ARG A 197 13.43 11.97 6.51
N GLY A 198 14.47 11.58 5.76
CA GLY A 198 14.36 10.69 4.62
C GLY A 198 14.54 11.40 3.29
N LYS A 199 14.27 10.68 2.20
CA LYS A 199 14.36 11.19 0.84
C LYS A 199 13.20 12.15 0.55
N ASP A 200 13.46 13.19 -0.22
CA ASP A 200 12.41 14.06 -0.73
C ASP A 200 11.69 13.39 -1.91
N LEU A 201 10.39 13.56 -1.98
CA LEU A 201 9.55 13.10 -3.06
C LEU A 201 8.97 14.32 -3.80
N TYR A 202 9.27 14.43 -5.07
CA TYR A 202 8.83 15.54 -5.91
C TYR A 202 7.87 15.06 -7.00
N ALA A 203 6.72 15.71 -7.12
CA ALA A 203 5.66 15.32 -8.05
C ALA A 203 6.13 15.33 -9.51
N ASP A 204 7.01 16.28 -9.85
CA ASP A 204 7.56 16.45 -11.22
C ASP A 204 8.63 15.41 -11.60
N ARG A 205 9.12 14.63 -10.62
CA ARG A 205 10.22 13.66 -10.84
C ARG A 205 9.85 12.22 -10.49
N VAL A 206 8.70 11.98 -9.88
CA VAL A 206 8.27 10.62 -9.54
C VAL A 206 7.68 9.93 -10.77
N LEU A 207 7.97 8.63 -10.94
CA LEU A 207 7.26 7.81 -11.92
C LEU A 207 5.81 7.70 -11.51
N PRO A 208 4.85 8.04 -12.38
CA PRO A 208 3.44 7.93 -12.04
C PRO A 208 3.03 6.48 -11.79
N GLU A 209 2.40 6.25 -10.65
CA GLU A 209 1.60 5.07 -10.35
C GLU A 209 0.22 5.56 -9.92
N VAL A 210 -0.81 5.19 -10.66
CA VAL A 210 -2.15 5.74 -10.42
C VAL A 210 -2.63 5.38 -9.03
N CYS A 211 -2.95 6.39 -8.25
CA CYS A 211 -3.47 6.25 -6.91
C CYS A 211 -4.80 6.98 -6.77
N VAL A 212 -5.77 6.34 -6.14
CA VAL A 212 -7.13 6.88 -5.93
C VAL A 212 -7.47 6.83 -4.45
N ASP A 213 -8.09 7.91 -3.96
CA ASP A 213 -8.81 7.92 -2.70
C ASP A 213 -10.22 8.48 -2.90
N ARG A 214 -10.97 8.72 -1.83
CA ARG A 214 -12.32 9.28 -1.93
C ARG A 214 -12.37 10.71 -2.53
N ASP A 215 -11.25 11.43 -2.50
CA ASP A 215 -11.20 12.86 -2.87
C ASP A 215 -10.57 13.09 -4.26
N GLY A 216 -10.10 12.01 -4.94
CA GLY A 216 -9.61 12.14 -6.31
C GLY A 216 -8.56 11.13 -6.73
N VAL A 217 -7.83 11.50 -7.78
CA VAL A 217 -6.78 10.71 -8.42
C VAL A 217 -5.44 11.42 -8.27
N TYR A 218 -4.41 10.68 -7.94
CA TYR A 218 -3.07 11.16 -7.60
C TYR A 218 -1.99 10.47 -8.44
N TRP A 219 -0.83 11.14 -8.58
CA TRP A 219 0.33 10.65 -9.34
C TRP A 219 1.00 9.43 -8.72
N HIS A 220 0.95 9.28 -7.38
CA HIS A 220 1.78 8.30 -6.70
C HIS A 220 1.19 7.92 -5.34
N PRO A 221 1.27 6.64 -4.95
CA PRO A 221 0.68 6.15 -3.70
C PRO A 221 1.38 6.64 -2.43
N LEU A 222 2.63 7.10 -2.49
CA LEU A 222 3.34 7.63 -1.33
C LEU A 222 2.86 9.02 -0.90
N SER A 223 2.01 9.67 -1.67
CA SER A 223 1.46 10.96 -1.31
C SER A 223 0.07 11.17 -1.89
N THR A 224 -0.88 11.38 -1.02
CA THR A 224 -2.23 11.85 -1.31
C THR A 224 -2.39 13.34 -0.93
N ASP A 225 -1.29 14.08 -0.91
CA ASP A 225 -1.30 15.53 -0.72
C ASP A 225 -1.74 16.24 -2.01
N PRO A 226 -2.29 17.47 -1.92
CA PRO A 226 -2.76 18.24 -3.08
C PRO A 226 -1.72 18.41 -4.20
N ASP A 227 -0.42 18.50 -3.86
CA ASP A 227 0.67 18.62 -4.86
C ASP A 227 0.81 17.37 -5.76
N PHE A 228 0.26 16.25 -5.33
CA PHE A 228 0.26 14.99 -6.10
C PHE A 228 -1.11 14.72 -6.72
N GLN A 229 -2.10 15.57 -6.49
CA GLN A 229 -3.43 15.40 -7.05
C GLN A 229 -3.46 15.76 -8.52
N VAL A 230 -3.91 14.81 -9.34
CA VAL A 230 -4.12 15.01 -10.79
C VAL A 230 -5.48 15.66 -11.03
N THR A 231 -6.48 15.16 -10.33
CA THR A 231 -7.86 15.66 -10.41
C THR A 231 -8.65 15.25 -9.16
N GLY A 232 -9.62 16.08 -8.76
CA GLY A 232 -10.61 15.72 -7.74
C GLY A 232 -11.76 14.87 -8.28
N GLU A 233 -11.89 14.72 -9.60
CA GLU A 233 -12.92 13.91 -10.24
C GLU A 233 -12.36 12.51 -10.55
N ILE A 234 -12.91 11.47 -9.91
CA ILE A 234 -12.50 10.09 -10.17
C ILE A 234 -13.05 9.62 -11.53
N PHE A 235 -14.27 10.03 -11.87
CA PHE A 235 -14.97 9.53 -13.04
C PHE A 235 -15.25 10.60 -14.10
N PRO A 236 -15.26 10.23 -15.40
CA PRO A 236 -14.87 8.92 -15.92
C PRO A 236 -13.39 8.66 -15.70
N PHE A 237 -13.02 7.47 -15.24
CA PHE A 237 -11.64 7.16 -14.84
C PHE A 237 -10.66 7.25 -16.01
N SER A 238 -11.12 6.95 -17.23
CA SER A 238 -10.33 7.12 -18.45
C SER A 238 -9.80 8.55 -18.65
N ARG A 239 -10.54 9.58 -18.18
CA ARG A 239 -10.09 10.98 -18.24
C ARG A 239 -8.90 11.20 -17.32
N ALA A 240 -8.97 10.73 -16.07
CA ALA A 240 -7.86 10.87 -15.12
C ALA A 240 -6.59 10.15 -15.61
N VAL A 241 -6.73 8.93 -16.12
CA VAL A 241 -5.63 8.17 -16.73
C VAL A 241 -5.07 8.90 -17.96
N GLY A 242 -5.93 9.50 -18.78
CA GLY A 242 -5.53 10.31 -19.93
C GLY A 242 -4.69 11.53 -19.54
N LEU A 243 -5.04 12.22 -18.45
CA LEU A 243 -4.25 13.34 -17.91
C LEU A 243 -2.84 12.88 -17.47
N ILE A 244 -2.76 11.73 -16.79
CA ILE A 244 -1.47 11.15 -16.38
C ILE A 244 -0.61 10.81 -17.59
N ARG A 245 -1.16 10.12 -18.60
CA ARG A 245 -0.43 9.78 -19.83
C ARG A 245 0.06 11.00 -20.57
N SER A 246 -0.79 12.02 -20.72
CA SER A 246 -0.41 13.28 -21.39
C SER A 246 0.74 14.00 -20.67
N GLU A 247 0.78 13.96 -19.36
CA GLU A 247 1.87 14.52 -18.58
C GLU A 247 3.16 13.68 -18.70
N MET A 248 3.06 12.35 -18.74
CA MET A 248 4.22 11.49 -19.02
C MET A 248 4.84 11.81 -20.37
N ASP A 249 3.99 11.93 -21.42
CA ASP A 249 4.44 12.30 -22.78
C ASP A 249 5.11 13.69 -22.80
N ARG A 250 4.61 14.64 -22.00
CA ARG A 250 5.23 15.96 -21.86
C ARG A 250 6.62 15.86 -21.22
N ARG A 251 6.74 15.13 -20.13
CA ARG A 251 8.03 14.94 -19.42
C ARG A 251 9.06 14.28 -20.30
N GLU A 252 8.67 13.27 -21.07
CA GLU A 252 9.57 12.60 -22.02
C GLU A 252 10.08 13.57 -23.09
N ARG A 253 9.18 14.38 -23.67
CA ARG A 253 9.56 15.39 -24.68
C ARG A 253 10.48 16.48 -24.12
N GLU A 254 10.31 16.84 -22.86
CA GLU A 254 11.12 17.85 -22.17
C GLU A 254 12.41 17.27 -21.56
N GLY A 255 12.64 15.96 -21.68
CA GLY A 255 13.82 15.28 -21.14
C GLY A 255 13.88 15.28 -19.60
N ILE A 256 12.73 15.35 -18.93
CA ILE A 256 12.65 15.31 -17.47
C ILE A 256 12.89 13.87 -17.01
N GLU A 257 13.99 13.65 -16.30
CA GLU A 257 14.30 12.35 -15.71
C GLU A 257 13.34 12.04 -14.54
N SER A 258 12.62 10.91 -14.66
CA SER A 258 11.81 10.40 -13.58
C SER A 258 12.63 9.51 -12.65
N LEU A 259 12.43 9.66 -11.33
CA LEU A 259 13.06 8.85 -10.32
C LEU A 259 12.11 7.71 -9.93
N ALA A 260 12.58 6.47 -10.04
CA ALA A 260 11.87 5.32 -9.46
C ALA A 260 12.10 5.29 -7.95
N TYR A 261 11.03 5.35 -7.18
CA TYR A 261 11.03 5.12 -5.72
C TYR A 261 10.52 3.69 -5.46
N GLN A 262 11.39 2.71 -5.84
CA GLN A 262 11.16 1.30 -5.49
C GLN A 262 11.78 0.96 -4.16
#